data_cecda84769d67505442552dcc2c560ae
#
_entry.id   cecda84769d67505442552dcc2c560ae
#
_cell.length_a   1.000
_cell.length_b   1.000
_cell.length_c   1.000
_cell.angle_alpha   90.00
_cell.angle_beta   90.00
_cell.angle_gamma   90.00
#
_symmetry.space_group_name_H-M   'P 1'
#
loop_
_entity.id
_entity.type
_entity.pdbx_description
1 polymer ?
#
loop_
_entity_poly.entity_id
_entity_poly.type
_entity_poly.pdbx_seq_one_letter_code
_entity_poly.pdbx_strand_id
1 'polypeptide(L)'
;MIDYTKNSVRFDGLQTLEEKIAVLRPPPWPRDLFGLDDSLAALGKPLFEAHCSGCHAVQASVDVPGAWRTPVLAVGTDPKMALNSARMSDAGLLTGALMPPPAIGARIGNPAKAGDMLANTVVGTLLAEAVVPPVPPPAKLAQSGVFRALRKDFANLPGENLDALLDPKLSATAKAEAMIKIRAFINAKLSNLFRPPPAIAGAAYESRVLNGIWATAPYLHNGSVPNLWELLKPTKDRRTSFMVGSRVFDPKNVGYDTDQSPFKNGRFVADPANANGNGNGGHEYGTALTDEQRWAIIEYLKTL
;
A
#
# COMPACT_ATOMS: atom_id res chain seq x y z
N MET A 1 -21.06 16.53 15.02
CA MET A 1 -19.63 16.14 15.15
C MET A 1 -19.56 14.63 15.07
N ILE A 2 -18.69 14.08 14.26
CA ILE A 2 -18.53 12.62 14.15
C ILE A 2 -17.85 12.11 15.41
N ASP A 3 -18.43 11.06 15.97
CA ASP A 3 -17.88 10.34 17.12
C ASP A 3 -17.15 9.07 16.60
N TYR A 4 -15.85 9.20 16.38
CA TYR A 4 -15.01 8.11 15.87
C TYR A 4 -14.84 6.95 16.86
N THR A 5 -15.25 7.10 18.13
CA THR A 5 -15.24 5.99 19.10
C THR A 5 -16.37 4.99 18.85
N LYS A 6 -17.43 5.43 18.15
CA LYS A 6 -18.55 4.59 17.75
C LYS A 6 -18.30 3.99 16.37
N ASN A 7 -17.42 3.01 16.31
CA ASN A 7 -17.06 2.30 15.08
C ASN A 7 -17.14 0.78 15.28
N SER A 8 -17.10 0.04 14.19
CA SER A 8 -17.14 -1.43 14.18
C SER A 8 -15.77 -2.08 13.99
N VAL A 9 -14.69 -1.29 14.07
CA VAL A 9 -13.33 -1.79 13.85
C VAL A 9 -12.90 -2.67 15.02
N ARG A 10 -12.39 -3.84 14.71
CA ARG A 10 -11.83 -4.77 15.68
C ARG A 10 -10.32 -4.57 15.74
N PHE A 11 -9.85 -3.68 16.60
CA PHE A 11 -8.44 -3.31 16.72
C PHE A 11 -7.56 -4.47 17.17
N ASP A 12 -8.05 -5.34 18.04
CA ASP A 12 -7.40 -6.60 18.42
C ASP A 12 -7.18 -7.54 17.24
N GLY A 13 -8.18 -7.63 16.37
CA GLY A 13 -8.11 -8.39 15.13
C GLY A 13 -7.09 -7.78 14.16
N LEU A 14 -7.08 -6.46 13.98
CA LEU A 14 -6.10 -5.76 13.14
C LEU A 14 -4.67 -6.00 13.64
N GLN A 15 -4.44 -5.88 14.94
CA GLN A 15 -3.12 -6.14 15.52
C GLN A 15 -2.67 -7.59 15.27
N THR A 16 -3.57 -8.56 15.46
CA THR A 16 -3.28 -9.96 15.17
C THR A 16 -2.91 -10.18 13.69
N LEU A 17 -3.59 -9.48 12.78
CA LEU A 17 -3.28 -9.52 11.34
C LEU A 17 -1.92 -8.90 11.04
N GLU A 18 -1.58 -7.75 11.62
CA GLU A 18 -0.26 -7.13 11.46
C GLU A 18 0.86 -8.07 11.91
N GLU A 19 0.71 -8.70 13.08
CA GLU A 19 1.69 -9.66 13.62
C GLU A 19 1.88 -10.87 12.69
N LYS A 20 0.79 -11.37 12.11
CA LYS A 20 0.85 -12.49 11.15
C LYS A 20 1.43 -12.09 9.81
N ILE A 21 1.06 -10.93 9.28
CA ILE A 21 1.57 -10.42 8.00
C ILE A 21 3.08 -10.12 8.11
N ALA A 22 3.55 -9.59 9.24
CA ALA A 22 4.97 -9.29 9.46
C ALA A 22 5.89 -10.52 9.34
N VAL A 23 5.39 -11.71 9.62
CA VAL A 23 6.14 -12.97 9.52
C VAL A 23 5.81 -13.79 8.27
N LEU A 24 4.84 -13.35 7.48
CA LEU A 24 4.45 -14.02 6.26
C LEU A 24 5.61 -14.04 5.27
N ARG A 25 5.83 -15.19 4.65
CA ARG A 25 6.81 -15.35 3.58
C ARG A 25 6.10 -15.67 2.29
N PRO A 26 6.62 -15.25 1.15
CA PRO A 26 6.07 -15.65 -0.14
C PRO A 26 6.14 -17.17 -0.30
N PRO A 27 5.14 -17.77 -0.95
CA PRO A 27 5.22 -19.19 -1.28
C PRO A 27 6.38 -19.44 -2.25
N PRO A 28 7.20 -20.47 -2.04
CA PRO A 28 8.21 -20.82 -3.02
C PRO A 28 7.56 -21.30 -4.32
N TRP A 29 8.21 -21.06 -5.45
CA TRP A 29 7.78 -21.63 -6.73
C TRP A 29 7.70 -23.16 -6.64
N PRO A 30 6.59 -23.78 -7.04
CA PRO A 30 6.40 -25.23 -6.92
C PRO A 30 7.14 -25.98 -8.02
N ARG A 31 8.45 -26.14 -7.84
CA ARG A 31 9.37 -26.74 -8.82
C ARG A 31 8.98 -28.16 -9.23
N ASP A 32 8.42 -28.94 -8.31
CA ASP A 32 7.99 -30.31 -8.57
C ASP A 32 6.81 -30.40 -9.54
N LEU A 33 5.98 -29.35 -9.60
CA LEU A 33 4.81 -29.28 -10.47
C LEU A 33 5.12 -28.63 -11.81
N PHE A 34 5.90 -27.56 -11.81
CA PHE A 34 6.05 -26.70 -12.98
C PHE A 34 7.48 -26.65 -13.53
N GLY A 35 8.43 -27.26 -12.82
CA GLY A 35 9.84 -27.13 -13.16
C GLY A 35 10.37 -25.70 -12.94
N LEU A 36 11.67 -25.54 -13.09
CA LEU A 36 12.38 -24.26 -13.15
C LEU A 36 13.67 -24.48 -13.94
N ASP A 37 13.96 -23.59 -14.87
CA ASP A 37 15.25 -23.59 -15.55
C ASP A 37 16.24 -22.70 -14.76
N ASP A 38 17.02 -23.33 -13.89
CA ASP A 38 18.00 -22.63 -13.05
C ASP A 38 19.08 -21.92 -13.87
N SER A 39 19.44 -22.47 -15.04
CA SER A 39 20.42 -21.84 -15.92
C SER A 39 19.89 -20.57 -16.54
N LEU A 40 18.64 -20.61 -16.99
CA LEU A 40 17.95 -19.44 -17.54
C LEU A 40 17.67 -18.41 -16.45
N ALA A 41 17.28 -18.83 -15.25
CA ALA A 41 17.10 -17.94 -14.11
C ALA A 41 18.41 -17.22 -13.71
N ALA A 42 19.55 -17.92 -13.76
CA ALA A 42 20.86 -17.32 -13.52
C ALA A 42 21.22 -16.25 -14.56
N LEU A 43 20.84 -16.44 -15.83
CA LEU A 43 20.97 -15.41 -16.87
C LEU A 43 19.98 -14.24 -16.67
N GLY A 44 18.83 -14.50 -16.11
CA GLY A 44 17.81 -13.49 -15.82
C GLY A 44 18.17 -12.54 -14.69
N LYS A 45 18.92 -13.01 -13.69
CA LYS A 45 19.30 -12.19 -12.53
C LYS A 45 20.00 -10.89 -12.89
N PRO A 46 21.11 -10.85 -13.64
CA PRO A 46 21.78 -9.60 -14.00
C PRO A 46 20.90 -8.69 -14.88
N LEU A 47 20.03 -9.24 -15.71
CA LEU A 47 19.06 -8.46 -16.48
C LEU A 47 18.04 -7.78 -15.56
N PHE A 48 17.54 -8.49 -14.55
CA PHE A 48 16.67 -7.94 -13.53
C PHE A 48 17.37 -6.83 -12.74
N GLU A 49 18.61 -7.07 -12.33
CA GLU A 49 19.41 -6.08 -11.60
C GLU A 49 19.62 -4.80 -12.42
N ALA A 50 19.86 -4.92 -13.72
CA ALA A 50 20.06 -3.79 -14.60
C ALA A 50 18.79 -3.00 -14.93
N HIS A 51 17.63 -3.67 -15.07
CA HIS A 51 16.42 -3.05 -15.61
C HIS A 51 15.28 -2.87 -14.62
N CYS A 52 15.29 -3.58 -13.50
CA CYS A 52 14.13 -3.67 -12.60
C CYS A 52 14.46 -3.26 -11.15
N SER A 53 15.64 -3.65 -10.63
CA SER A 53 15.99 -3.50 -9.21
C SER A 53 16.00 -2.05 -8.73
N GLY A 54 16.31 -1.08 -9.61
CA GLY A 54 16.31 0.34 -9.27
C GLY A 54 14.97 0.85 -8.71
N CYS A 55 13.86 0.24 -9.15
CA CYS A 55 12.52 0.57 -8.67
C CYS A 55 11.97 -0.47 -7.69
N HIS A 56 12.34 -1.75 -7.84
CA HIS A 56 11.78 -2.87 -7.09
C HIS A 56 12.65 -3.37 -5.94
N ALA A 57 13.83 -2.79 -5.73
CA ALA A 57 14.66 -3.10 -4.58
C ALA A 57 14.03 -2.57 -3.29
N VAL A 58 14.05 -3.39 -2.25
CA VAL A 58 13.62 -3.01 -0.91
C VAL A 58 14.57 -1.95 -0.35
N GLN A 59 14.02 -0.82 0.08
CA GLN A 59 14.75 0.23 0.77
C GLN A 59 14.32 0.27 2.24
N ALA A 60 15.28 0.38 3.15
CA ALA A 60 14.96 0.60 4.55
C ALA A 60 14.21 1.94 4.71
N SER A 61 13.14 1.94 5.50
CA SER A 61 12.47 3.18 5.85
C SER A 61 13.34 3.97 6.82
N VAL A 62 13.58 5.25 6.48
CA VAL A 62 14.30 6.16 7.38
C VAL A 62 13.39 6.68 8.50
N ASP A 63 12.08 6.62 8.30
CA ASP A 63 11.08 7.21 9.19
C ASP A 63 10.54 6.19 10.20
N VAL A 64 10.57 4.88 9.86
CA VAL A 64 10.05 3.80 10.70
C VAL A 64 11.09 2.68 10.78
N PRO A 65 11.78 2.51 11.93
CA PRO A 65 12.75 1.44 12.11
C PRO A 65 12.14 0.05 11.87
N GLY A 66 12.80 -0.75 11.07
CA GLY A 66 12.35 -2.11 10.73
C GLY A 66 11.27 -2.18 9.64
N ALA A 67 10.75 -1.04 9.18
CA ALA A 67 9.90 -0.98 8.00
C ALA A 67 10.74 -0.83 6.72
N TRP A 68 10.14 -1.19 5.61
CA TRP A 68 10.70 -1.01 4.27
C TRP A 68 9.73 -0.22 3.41
N ARG A 69 10.25 0.38 2.38
CA ARG A 69 9.45 1.07 1.36
C ARG A 69 10.06 0.89 -0.02
N THR A 70 9.25 1.08 -1.03
CA THR A 70 9.65 1.15 -2.42
C THR A 70 9.34 2.54 -2.98
N PRO A 71 9.99 2.96 -4.06
CA PRO A 71 9.74 4.27 -4.66
C PRO A 71 8.31 4.42 -5.16
N VAL A 72 7.76 5.64 -5.08
CA VAL A 72 6.50 6.03 -5.73
C VAL A 72 6.87 6.73 -7.03
N LEU A 73 6.43 6.18 -8.16
CA LEU A 73 6.88 6.60 -9.48
C LEU A 73 5.71 6.77 -10.46
N ALA A 74 5.82 7.77 -11.32
CA ALA A 74 4.93 7.93 -12.47
C ALA A 74 5.52 7.17 -13.67
N VAL A 75 5.03 5.96 -13.88
CA VAL A 75 5.53 5.05 -14.93
C VAL A 75 4.57 4.93 -16.12
N GLY A 76 3.64 5.87 -16.25
CA GLY A 76 2.70 5.96 -17.38
C GLY A 76 1.54 4.96 -17.34
N THR A 77 1.35 4.24 -16.23
CA THR A 77 0.19 3.35 -16.06
C THR A 77 -1.09 4.15 -15.86
N ASP A 78 -2.25 3.49 -15.97
CA ASP A 78 -3.56 4.13 -15.89
C ASP A 78 -3.66 5.07 -14.66
N PRO A 79 -4.00 6.36 -14.87
CA PRO A 79 -3.97 7.36 -13.80
C PRO A 79 -5.23 7.39 -12.94
N LYS A 80 -6.28 6.67 -13.31
CA LYS A 80 -7.63 6.86 -12.78
C LYS A 80 -7.71 6.66 -11.27
N MET A 81 -7.07 5.63 -10.74
CA MET A 81 -7.11 5.35 -9.30
C MET A 81 -6.41 6.45 -8.50
N ALA A 82 -5.24 6.90 -8.93
CA ALA A 82 -4.53 8.00 -8.29
C ALA A 82 -5.33 9.32 -8.34
N LEU A 83 -5.90 9.64 -9.51
CA LEU A 83 -6.71 10.85 -9.70
C LEU A 83 -8.02 10.82 -8.92
N ASN A 84 -8.58 9.65 -8.63
CA ASN A 84 -9.79 9.52 -7.83
C ASN A 84 -9.62 10.08 -6.40
N SER A 85 -8.42 10.10 -5.87
CA SER A 85 -8.15 10.71 -4.56
C SER A 85 -8.43 12.22 -4.53
N ALA A 86 -8.22 12.90 -5.66
CA ALA A 86 -8.47 14.33 -5.84
C ALA A 86 -9.89 14.65 -6.27
N ARG A 87 -10.73 13.65 -6.58
CA ARG A 87 -12.11 13.85 -7.01
C ARG A 87 -12.93 14.51 -5.90
N MET A 88 -13.61 15.59 -6.25
CA MET A 88 -14.56 16.26 -5.35
C MET A 88 -15.85 15.45 -5.22
N SER A 89 -16.34 15.28 -4.03
CA SER A 89 -17.54 14.53 -3.71
C SER A 89 -18.28 15.19 -2.54
N ASP A 90 -19.59 14.94 -2.42
CA ASP A 90 -20.35 15.34 -1.24
C ASP A 90 -19.75 14.67 0.01
N ALA A 91 -19.38 15.50 0.98
CA ALA A 91 -18.79 15.02 2.23
C ALA A 91 -19.84 14.47 3.21
N GLY A 92 -21.10 14.73 3.00
CA GLY A 92 -22.18 14.25 3.85
C GLY A 92 -21.92 14.51 5.33
N LEU A 93 -21.97 13.46 6.13
CA LEU A 93 -21.74 13.53 7.59
C LEU A 93 -20.31 13.95 7.98
N LEU A 94 -19.34 13.87 7.06
CA LEU A 94 -17.97 14.32 7.32
C LEU A 94 -17.81 15.83 7.23
N THR A 95 -18.80 16.56 6.73
CA THR A 95 -18.75 18.03 6.62
C THR A 95 -18.44 18.67 7.98
N GLY A 96 -17.41 19.51 8.03
CA GLY A 96 -16.96 20.17 9.25
C GLY A 96 -16.10 19.30 10.19
N ALA A 97 -15.88 18.03 9.88
CA ALA A 97 -14.97 17.19 10.65
C ALA A 97 -13.53 17.72 10.58
N LEU A 98 -12.79 17.60 11.69
CA LEU A 98 -11.39 18.03 11.75
C LEU A 98 -10.51 17.07 10.95
N MET A 99 -9.63 17.62 10.13
CA MET A 99 -8.64 16.83 9.41
C MET A 99 -7.58 16.29 10.38
N PRO A 100 -7.18 15.01 10.18
CA PRO A 100 -6.04 14.45 10.90
C PRO A 100 -4.70 15.06 10.38
N PRO A 101 -3.58 14.76 11.04
CA PRO A 101 -2.27 15.12 10.52
C PRO A 101 -2.08 14.61 9.07
N PRO A 102 -1.36 15.37 8.22
CA PRO A 102 -0.66 16.63 8.51
C PRO A 102 -1.53 17.90 8.40
N ALA A 103 -2.80 17.78 8.03
CA ALA A 103 -3.70 18.92 7.79
C ALA A 103 -4.45 19.39 9.05
N ILE A 104 -3.81 19.30 10.22
CA ILE A 104 -4.41 19.60 11.52
C ILE A 104 -4.95 21.02 11.57
N GLY A 105 -6.18 21.14 12.10
CA GLY A 105 -6.87 22.41 12.22
C GLY A 105 -7.75 22.75 11.00
N ALA A 106 -7.49 22.14 9.86
CA ALA A 106 -8.40 22.22 8.73
C ALA A 106 -9.68 21.43 9.00
N ARG A 107 -10.75 21.80 8.32
CA ARG A 107 -12.03 21.09 8.38
C ARG A 107 -12.40 20.58 6.99
N ILE A 108 -13.06 19.44 6.96
CA ILE A 108 -13.63 18.92 5.71
C ILE A 108 -14.74 19.88 5.26
N GLY A 109 -14.58 20.41 4.05
CA GLY A 109 -15.60 21.21 3.38
C GLY A 109 -16.71 20.35 2.78
N ASN A 110 -17.64 20.98 2.07
CA ASN A 110 -18.59 20.29 1.20
C ASN A 110 -18.78 21.11 -0.10
N PRO A 111 -18.37 20.58 -1.27
CA PRO A 111 -17.75 19.26 -1.50
C PRO A 111 -16.31 19.17 -0.97
N ALA A 112 -15.82 17.95 -0.78
CA ALA A 112 -14.45 17.64 -0.34
C ALA A 112 -13.76 16.64 -1.26
N LYS A 113 -12.42 16.58 -1.21
CA LYS A 113 -11.65 15.56 -1.92
C LYS A 113 -11.92 14.18 -1.33
N ALA A 114 -12.11 13.18 -2.17
CA ALA A 114 -12.33 11.80 -1.74
C ALA A 114 -11.17 11.29 -0.86
N GLY A 115 -9.92 11.65 -1.19
CA GLY A 115 -8.74 11.32 -0.38
C GLY A 115 -8.77 11.92 1.01
N ASP A 116 -9.22 13.17 1.16
CA ASP A 116 -9.34 13.83 2.46
C ASP A 116 -10.41 13.15 3.33
N MET A 117 -11.54 12.77 2.74
CA MET A 117 -12.59 12.04 3.43
C MET A 117 -12.11 10.66 3.89
N LEU A 118 -11.40 9.92 3.01
CA LEU A 118 -10.82 8.62 3.35
C LEU A 118 -9.78 8.76 4.47
N ALA A 119 -8.85 9.70 4.35
CA ALA A 119 -7.84 9.96 5.36
C ALA A 119 -8.47 10.32 6.71
N ASN A 120 -9.48 11.19 6.72
CA ASN A 120 -10.21 11.55 7.92
C ASN A 120 -10.86 10.33 8.58
N THR A 121 -11.54 9.49 7.81
CA THR A 121 -12.25 8.33 8.35
C THR A 121 -11.27 7.29 8.92
N VAL A 122 -10.23 6.93 8.16
CA VAL A 122 -9.27 5.89 8.57
C VAL A 122 -8.42 6.39 9.75
N VAL A 123 -7.74 7.53 9.56
CA VAL A 123 -6.84 8.06 10.59
C VAL A 123 -7.61 8.55 11.81
N GLY A 124 -8.77 9.16 11.62
CA GLY A 124 -9.65 9.58 12.70
C GLY A 124 -10.08 8.40 13.57
N THR A 125 -10.44 7.27 12.97
CA THR A 125 -10.83 6.04 13.69
C THR A 125 -9.63 5.44 14.44
N LEU A 126 -8.46 5.33 13.79
CA LEU A 126 -7.25 4.82 14.43
C LEU A 126 -6.79 5.70 15.60
N LEU A 127 -6.86 7.02 15.45
CA LEU A 127 -6.50 7.95 16.51
C LEU A 127 -7.54 7.99 17.65
N ALA A 128 -8.81 7.80 17.35
CA ALA A 128 -9.85 7.72 18.37
C ALA A 128 -9.62 6.57 19.34
N GLU A 129 -9.18 5.42 18.85
CA GLU A 129 -8.80 4.30 19.71
C GLU A 129 -7.54 4.58 20.54
N ALA A 130 -6.60 5.33 19.95
CA ALA A 130 -5.32 5.63 20.60
C ALA A 130 -5.39 6.80 21.60
N VAL A 131 -6.30 7.78 21.45
CA VAL A 131 -6.15 9.12 22.07
C VAL A 131 -7.43 9.75 22.61
N VAL A 132 -8.61 9.11 22.55
CA VAL A 132 -9.87 9.77 22.96
C VAL A 132 -10.21 9.53 24.43
N PRO A 133 -10.50 10.62 25.18
CA PRO A 133 -11.10 10.50 26.54
C PRO A 133 -12.57 10.02 26.51
N PRO A 134 -12.99 9.26 27.48
CA PRO A 134 -12.16 8.93 28.63
C PRO A 134 -11.01 8.05 28.16
N VAL A 135 -9.79 8.50 28.48
CA VAL A 135 -8.56 7.74 28.16
C VAL A 135 -8.86 6.28 28.49
N PRO A 136 -8.79 5.35 27.52
CA PRO A 136 -9.00 3.95 27.83
C PRO A 136 -8.06 3.57 28.95
N PRO A 137 -8.44 2.66 29.84
CA PRO A 137 -7.55 2.27 30.93
C PRO A 137 -6.18 1.91 30.36
N PRO A 138 -5.10 2.28 31.04
CA PRO A 138 -3.72 2.12 30.55
C PRO A 138 -3.40 0.75 29.93
N ALA A 139 -4.12 -0.29 30.40
CA ALA A 139 -4.01 -1.65 29.87
C ALA A 139 -4.48 -1.79 28.40
N LYS A 140 -5.53 -1.09 27.97
CA LYS A 140 -6.00 -1.14 26.56
C LYS A 140 -5.13 -0.32 25.61
N LEU A 141 -4.64 0.84 26.06
CA LEU A 141 -3.67 1.64 25.32
C LEU A 141 -2.35 0.89 25.14
N ALA A 142 -1.89 0.18 26.18
CA ALA A 142 -0.65 -0.59 26.13
C ALA A 142 -0.71 -1.77 25.12
N GLN A 143 -1.89 -2.18 24.70
CA GLN A 143 -2.11 -3.34 23.82
C GLN A 143 -2.21 -2.98 22.33
N SER A 144 -2.47 -1.72 21.96
CA SER A 144 -2.54 -1.34 20.55
C SER A 144 -1.14 -1.32 19.91
N GLY A 145 -1.00 -1.90 18.69
CA GLY A 145 0.28 -1.97 17.97
C GLY A 145 0.84 -0.59 17.65
N VAL A 146 -0.02 0.35 17.25
CA VAL A 146 0.33 1.76 17.01
C VAL A 146 0.84 2.42 18.29
N PHE A 147 0.19 2.14 19.43
CA PHE A 147 0.59 2.72 20.70
C PHE A 147 1.89 2.12 21.26
N ARG A 148 2.14 0.82 21.01
CA ARG A 148 3.44 0.20 21.35
C ARG A 148 4.60 0.82 20.59
N ALA A 149 4.42 1.07 19.29
CA ALA A 149 5.42 1.74 18.47
C ALA A 149 5.63 3.19 18.94
N LEU A 150 4.55 3.93 19.18
CA LEU A 150 4.60 5.30 19.71
C LEU A 150 5.21 5.34 21.11
N ARG A 151 4.93 4.37 21.98
CA ARG A 151 5.48 4.28 23.34
C ARG A 151 6.99 4.05 23.34
N LYS A 152 7.49 3.20 22.46
CA LYS A 152 8.92 2.97 22.28
C LYS A 152 9.64 4.25 21.85
N ASP A 153 9.05 5.00 20.96
CA ASP A 153 9.59 6.25 20.46
C ASP A 153 9.47 7.38 21.49
N PHE A 154 8.40 7.40 22.28
CA PHE A 154 8.20 8.36 23.36
C PHE A 154 9.17 8.16 24.53
N ALA A 155 9.52 6.91 24.82
CA ALA A 155 10.52 6.59 25.84
C ALA A 155 11.94 7.12 25.49
N ASN A 156 12.16 7.42 24.22
CA ASN A 156 13.44 7.95 23.72
C ASN A 156 13.46 9.49 23.58
N LEU A 157 12.38 10.19 23.94
CA LEU A 157 12.36 11.64 23.92
C LEU A 157 13.06 12.21 25.17
N PRO A 158 14.08 13.05 25.02
CA PRO A 158 14.74 13.66 26.16
C PRO A 158 13.76 14.48 27.02
N GLY A 159 13.65 14.12 28.29
CA GLY A 159 12.85 14.87 29.28
C GLY A 159 11.35 14.58 29.33
N GLU A 160 10.82 13.65 28.54
CA GLU A 160 9.39 13.32 28.54
C GLU A 160 9.15 11.86 28.95
N ASN A 161 8.25 11.65 29.91
CA ASN A 161 7.80 10.33 30.34
C ASN A 161 6.30 10.19 30.05
N LEU A 162 5.95 9.31 29.11
CA LEU A 162 4.56 9.10 28.71
C LEU A 162 3.68 8.62 29.88
N ASP A 163 4.21 7.75 30.75
CA ASP A 163 3.47 7.23 31.90
C ASP A 163 3.15 8.35 32.91
N ALA A 164 4.06 9.31 33.07
CA ALA A 164 3.81 10.51 33.87
C ALA A 164 2.76 11.43 33.24
N LEU A 165 2.76 11.57 31.93
CA LEU A 165 1.75 12.35 31.19
C LEU A 165 0.35 11.70 31.20
N LEU A 166 0.27 10.39 31.41
CA LEU A 166 -0.97 9.61 31.48
C LEU A 166 -1.42 9.31 32.93
N ASP A 167 -0.74 9.87 33.94
CA ASP A 167 -1.12 9.64 35.34
C ASP A 167 -2.57 10.08 35.59
N PRO A 168 -3.47 9.17 36.02
CA PRO A 168 -4.85 9.51 36.32
C PRO A 168 -5.01 10.53 37.44
N LYS A 169 -3.99 10.71 38.28
CA LYS A 169 -3.96 11.67 39.42
C LYS A 169 -3.65 13.11 39.00
N LEU A 170 -3.26 13.36 37.75
CA LEU A 170 -3.02 14.71 37.27
C LEU A 170 -4.25 15.62 37.43
N SER A 171 -4.00 16.88 37.78
CA SER A 171 -5.05 17.92 37.77
C SER A 171 -5.65 18.11 36.38
N ALA A 172 -6.82 18.71 36.28
CA ALA A 172 -7.46 18.98 34.99
C ALA A 172 -6.56 19.81 34.05
N THR A 173 -5.85 20.81 34.59
CA THR A 173 -4.91 21.65 33.84
C THR A 173 -3.72 20.84 33.36
N ALA A 174 -3.08 20.06 34.23
CA ALA A 174 -1.97 19.21 33.87
C ALA A 174 -2.35 18.14 32.83
N LYS A 175 -3.56 17.58 32.89
CA LYS A 175 -4.10 16.69 31.86
C LYS A 175 -4.24 17.40 30.49
N ALA A 176 -4.74 18.63 30.49
CA ALA A 176 -4.86 19.40 29.26
C ALA A 176 -3.48 19.69 28.62
N GLU A 177 -2.49 20.09 29.43
CA GLU A 177 -1.12 20.29 28.97
C GLU A 177 -0.46 18.99 28.46
N ALA A 178 -0.64 17.88 29.18
CA ALA A 178 -0.17 16.56 28.77
C ALA A 178 -0.78 16.16 27.42
N MET A 179 -2.08 16.38 27.23
CA MET A 179 -2.75 16.09 25.97
C MET A 179 -2.25 16.96 24.81
N ILE A 180 -1.88 18.22 25.07
CA ILE A 180 -1.25 19.06 24.04
C ILE A 180 0.10 18.50 23.62
N LYS A 181 0.93 18.08 24.56
CA LYS A 181 2.25 17.48 24.29
C LYS A 181 2.11 16.14 23.55
N ILE A 182 1.21 15.26 23.99
CA ILE A 182 0.92 13.98 23.33
C ILE A 182 0.44 14.22 21.91
N ARG A 183 -0.48 15.16 21.69
CA ARG A 183 -0.96 15.53 20.36
C ARG A 183 0.17 16.05 19.47
N ALA A 184 1.00 16.96 19.98
CA ALA A 184 2.14 17.50 19.23
C ALA A 184 3.10 16.40 18.80
N PHE A 185 3.40 15.46 19.69
CA PHE A 185 4.24 14.31 19.37
C PHE A 185 3.61 13.38 18.33
N ILE A 186 2.36 12.96 18.54
CA ILE A 186 1.62 12.15 17.60
C ILE A 186 1.58 12.83 16.22
N ASN A 187 1.33 14.13 16.21
CA ASN A 187 1.30 14.92 14.98
C ASN A 187 2.65 14.92 14.25
N ALA A 188 3.75 15.11 14.98
CA ALA A 188 5.08 15.08 14.40
C ALA A 188 5.40 13.71 13.79
N LYS A 189 5.08 12.63 14.50
CA LYS A 189 5.29 11.25 14.01
C LYS A 189 4.39 10.90 12.85
N LEU A 190 3.10 11.21 12.94
CA LEU A 190 2.14 10.95 11.87
C LEU A 190 2.40 11.81 10.64
N SER A 191 2.88 13.04 10.79
CA SER A 191 3.30 13.87 9.65
C SER A 191 4.44 13.23 8.86
N ASN A 192 5.32 12.48 9.52
CA ASN A 192 6.37 11.73 8.86
C ASN A 192 5.82 10.45 8.19
N LEU A 193 4.90 9.74 8.86
CA LEU A 193 4.26 8.54 8.31
C LEU A 193 3.33 8.85 7.13
N PHE A 194 2.61 9.96 7.22
CA PHE A 194 1.67 10.44 6.19
C PHE A 194 2.26 11.60 5.36
N ARG A 195 3.58 11.73 5.35
CA ARG A 195 4.22 12.71 4.46
C ARG A 195 3.75 12.40 3.04
N PRO A 196 3.00 13.32 2.41
CA PRO A 196 2.62 13.09 1.03
C PRO A 196 3.91 12.86 0.24
N PRO A 197 3.94 11.87 -0.64
CA PRO A 197 5.08 11.73 -1.53
C PRO A 197 5.34 13.09 -2.18
N PRO A 198 6.61 13.45 -2.45
CA PRO A 198 6.92 14.70 -3.14
C PRO A 198 6.00 14.79 -4.35
N ALA A 199 5.47 15.98 -4.62
CA ALA A 199 4.53 16.18 -5.73
C ALA A 199 5.17 15.66 -7.01
N ILE A 200 4.82 14.41 -7.37
CA ILE A 200 5.28 13.78 -8.59
C ILE A 200 4.32 14.27 -9.66
N ALA A 201 4.85 14.89 -10.69
CA ALA A 201 4.05 15.32 -11.82
C ALA A 201 3.40 14.09 -12.47
N GLY A 202 2.07 14.04 -12.46
CA GLY A 202 1.29 12.92 -12.97
C GLY A 202 0.81 11.94 -11.90
N ALA A 203 0.08 10.94 -12.34
CA ALA A 203 -0.37 9.86 -11.48
C ALA A 203 0.78 8.89 -11.19
N ALA A 204 1.09 8.70 -9.92
CA ALA A 204 2.19 7.87 -9.48
C ALA A 204 1.69 6.76 -8.57
N TYR A 205 2.36 5.62 -8.64
CA TYR A 205 2.07 4.44 -7.82
C TYR A 205 3.36 3.94 -7.17
N GLU A 206 3.20 3.26 -6.05
CA GLU A 206 4.31 2.59 -5.40
C GLU A 206 4.75 1.38 -6.20
N SER A 207 6.06 1.27 -6.48
CA SER A 207 6.66 0.05 -7.01
C SER A 207 6.62 -1.01 -5.91
N ARG A 208 6.09 -2.19 -6.21
CA ARG A 208 5.97 -3.26 -5.21
C ARG A 208 7.25 -4.09 -5.10
N VAL A 209 7.48 -4.61 -3.90
CA VAL A 209 8.45 -5.69 -3.69
C VAL A 209 7.99 -6.90 -4.48
N LEU A 210 8.91 -7.59 -5.16
CA LEU A 210 8.57 -8.67 -6.08
C LEU A 210 8.68 -10.07 -5.46
N ASN A 211 8.86 -10.18 -4.14
CA ASN A 211 8.86 -11.47 -3.47
C ASN A 211 7.51 -12.18 -3.66
N GLY A 212 7.53 -13.38 -4.24
CA GLY A 212 6.34 -14.13 -4.57
C GLY A 212 5.51 -13.55 -5.73
N ILE A 213 6.10 -12.72 -6.57
CA ILE A 213 5.42 -12.05 -7.67
C ILE A 213 4.71 -13.05 -8.61
N TRP A 214 5.26 -14.27 -8.75
CA TRP A 214 4.68 -15.31 -9.57
C TRP A 214 3.25 -15.69 -9.15
N ALA A 215 2.90 -15.53 -7.86
CA ALA A 215 1.60 -15.90 -7.30
C ALA A 215 0.58 -14.75 -7.30
N THR A 216 0.91 -13.58 -7.85
CA THR A 216 0.10 -12.36 -7.67
C THR A 216 -0.58 -11.86 -8.94
N ALA A 217 -0.61 -12.67 -10.02
CA ALA A 217 -1.34 -12.31 -11.23
C ALA A 217 -2.84 -12.01 -10.94
N PRO A 218 -3.48 -11.10 -11.68
CA PRO A 218 -2.97 -10.29 -12.80
C PRO A 218 -2.16 -9.08 -12.33
N TYR A 219 -1.38 -8.49 -13.26
CA TYR A 219 -0.40 -7.45 -12.98
C TYR A 219 -0.86 -6.04 -13.33
N LEU A 220 -0.02 -5.05 -12.99
CA LEU A 220 -0.31 -3.63 -12.80
C LEU A 220 -1.30 -3.42 -11.64
N HIS A 221 -1.42 -2.15 -11.19
CA HIS A 221 -2.27 -1.80 -10.04
C HIS A 221 -3.76 -2.06 -10.27
N ASN A 222 -4.18 -2.15 -11.53
CA ASN A 222 -5.57 -2.37 -11.96
C ASN A 222 -5.84 -3.76 -12.53
N GLY A 223 -4.85 -4.67 -12.52
CA GLY A 223 -5.00 -6.02 -13.03
C GLY A 223 -5.17 -6.12 -14.55
N SER A 224 -4.76 -5.08 -15.29
CA SER A 224 -4.98 -5.00 -16.75
C SER A 224 -4.00 -5.83 -17.59
N VAL A 225 -3.00 -6.44 -16.98
CA VAL A 225 -2.00 -7.28 -17.65
C VAL A 225 -2.03 -8.68 -17.04
N PRO A 226 -2.38 -9.72 -17.81
CA PRO A 226 -2.77 -11.01 -17.25
C PRO A 226 -1.61 -11.85 -16.72
N ASN A 227 -0.41 -11.68 -17.24
CA ASN A 227 0.75 -12.49 -16.89
C ASN A 227 2.08 -11.73 -17.08
N LEU A 228 3.19 -12.27 -16.56
CA LEU A 228 4.51 -11.61 -16.64
C LEU A 228 5.01 -11.48 -18.07
N TRP A 229 4.70 -12.41 -18.94
CA TRP A 229 5.09 -12.31 -20.35
C TRP A 229 4.48 -11.06 -21.02
N GLU A 230 3.19 -10.84 -20.82
CA GLU A 230 2.51 -9.65 -21.33
C GLU A 230 3.06 -8.36 -20.67
N LEU A 231 3.45 -8.41 -19.38
CA LEU A 231 3.99 -7.25 -18.67
C LEU A 231 5.31 -6.75 -19.27
N LEU A 232 6.16 -7.66 -19.73
CA LEU A 232 7.46 -7.34 -20.31
C LEU A 232 7.40 -6.93 -21.79
N LYS A 233 6.23 -7.00 -22.42
CA LYS A 233 6.03 -6.50 -23.79
C LYS A 233 5.84 -4.97 -23.81
N PRO A 234 6.22 -4.33 -24.93
CA PRO A 234 5.76 -2.96 -25.20
C PRO A 234 4.23 -2.89 -25.14
N THR A 235 3.70 -1.78 -24.65
CA THR A 235 2.24 -1.58 -24.52
C THR A 235 1.47 -1.90 -25.79
N LYS A 236 1.99 -1.49 -26.95
CA LYS A 236 1.37 -1.72 -28.27
C LYS A 236 1.23 -3.21 -28.63
N ASP A 237 2.04 -4.08 -28.04
CA ASP A 237 2.08 -5.52 -28.30
C ASP A 237 1.39 -6.33 -27.19
N ARG A 238 0.89 -5.69 -26.14
CA ARG A 238 0.12 -6.31 -25.06
C ARG A 238 -1.28 -6.68 -25.53
N ARG A 239 -1.84 -7.75 -25.01
CA ARG A 239 -3.24 -8.12 -25.25
C ARG A 239 -4.17 -7.00 -24.80
N THR A 240 -5.11 -6.61 -25.67
CA THR A 240 -6.15 -5.63 -25.35
C THR A 240 -7.41 -6.26 -24.76
N SER A 241 -7.54 -7.58 -24.78
CA SER A 241 -8.61 -8.30 -24.09
C SER A 241 -8.20 -9.72 -23.74
N PHE A 242 -8.76 -10.21 -22.65
CA PHE A 242 -8.55 -11.59 -22.17
C PHE A 242 -9.71 -12.03 -21.27
N MET A 243 -9.83 -13.34 -21.05
CA MET A 243 -10.81 -13.89 -20.13
C MET A 243 -10.27 -13.87 -18.72
N VAL A 244 -11.15 -13.63 -17.73
CA VAL A 244 -10.81 -13.58 -16.30
C VAL A 244 -11.62 -14.62 -15.51
N GLY A 245 -11.08 -15.01 -14.34
CA GLY A 245 -11.73 -15.90 -13.40
C GLY A 245 -11.34 -17.37 -13.53
N SER A 246 -10.47 -17.73 -14.48
CA SER A 246 -9.87 -19.06 -14.52
C SER A 246 -9.07 -19.33 -13.24
N ARG A 247 -9.10 -20.58 -12.78
CA ARG A 247 -8.24 -21.08 -11.68
C ARG A 247 -7.06 -21.89 -12.19
N VAL A 248 -6.98 -22.09 -13.50
CA VAL A 248 -5.88 -22.79 -14.14
C VAL A 248 -4.71 -21.83 -14.25
N PHE A 249 -3.58 -22.20 -13.63
CA PHE A 249 -2.36 -21.40 -13.67
C PHE A 249 -1.53 -21.77 -14.91
N ASP A 250 -1.01 -20.76 -15.60
CA ASP A 250 -0.06 -20.90 -16.70
C ASP A 250 1.37 -20.69 -16.18
N PRO A 251 2.12 -21.76 -15.94
CA PRO A 251 3.46 -21.66 -15.38
C PRO A 251 4.49 -21.11 -16.35
N LYS A 252 4.23 -21.13 -17.66
CA LYS A 252 5.12 -20.57 -18.67
C LYS A 252 5.05 -19.05 -18.68
N ASN A 253 3.88 -18.50 -18.90
CA ASN A 253 3.69 -17.04 -18.95
C ASN A 253 3.60 -16.41 -17.56
N VAL A 254 3.47 -17.19 -16.51
CA VAL A 254 3.30 -16.81 -15.09
C VAL A 254 2.08 -15.92 -14.89
N GLY A 255 0.93 -16.58 -14.85
CA GLY A 255 -0.39 -15.97 -14.67
C GLY A 255 -1.49 -16.99 -14.74
N TYR A 256 -2.73 -16.55 -14.89
CA TYR A 256 -3.85 -17.46 -15.08
C TYR A 256 -4.17 -17.65 -16.56
N ASP A 257 -4.80 -18.80 -16.86
CA ASP A 257 -5.35 -19.05 -18.19
C ASP A 257 -6.32 -17.92 -18.59
N THR A 258 -6.09 -17.36 -19.75
CA THR A 258 -6.80 -16.21 -20.30
C THR A 258 -7.73 -16.53 -21.46
N ASP A 259 -7.86 -17.79 -21.81
CA ASP A 259 -8.66 -18.24 -22.96
C ASP A 259 -10.05 -18.69 -22.52
N GLN A 260 -10.24 -18.97 -21.22
CA GLN A 260 -11.47 -19.46 -20.63
C GLN A 260 -11.91 -18.64 -19.43
N SER A 261 -13.22 -18.59 -19.19
CA SER A 261 -13.82 -18.02 -18.00
C SER A 261 -15.00 -18.87 -17.52
N PRO A 262 -15.13 -19.09 -16.21
CA PRO A 262 -16.31 -19.69 -15.64
C PRO A 262 -17.51 -18.74 -15.65
N PHE A 263 -17.29 -17.47 -15.98
CA PHE A 263 -18.32 -16.44 -15.96
C PHE A 263 -18.83 -16.13 -17.37
N LYS A 264 -20.15 -15.99 -17.53
CA LYS A 264 -20.79 -15.66 -18.81
C LYS A 264 -20.21 -14.40 -19.47
N ASN A 265 -19.84 -13.39 -18.67
CA ASN A 265 -19.30 -12.10 -19.11
C ASN A 265 -17.89 -11.88 -18.60
N GLY A 266 -17.10 -12.94 -18.47
CA GLY A 266 -15.75 -12.89 -17.90
C GLY A 266 -14.68 -12.36 -18.86
N ARG A 267 -14.99 -11.42 -19.75
CA ARG A 267 -14.01 -10.77 -20.63
C ARG A 267 -13.59 -9.42 -20.09
N PHE A 268 -12.31 -9.26 -19.82
CA PHE A 268 -11.69 -7.97 -19.60
C PHE A 268 -11.34 -7.33 -20.94
N VAL A 269 -11.55 -6.02 -21.05
CA VAL A 269 -11.15 -5.22 -22.22
C VAL A 269 -10.35 -4.03 -21.72
N ALA A 270 -9.09 -3.93 -22.17
CA ALA A 270 -8.23 -2.82 -21.84
C ALA A 270 -8.67 -1.53 -22.57
N ASP A 271 -8.43 -0.41 -21.93
CA ASP A 271 -8.58 0.92 -22.53
C ASP A 271 -7.19 1.42 -22.99
N PRO A 272 -6.88 1.41 -24.29
CA PRO A 272 -5.58 1.86 -24.78
C PRO A 272 -5.29 3.34 -24.47
N ALA A 273 -6.34 4.15 -24.22
CA ALA A 273 -6.18 5.56 -23.87
C ALA A 273 -5.83 5.79 -22.39
N ASN A 274 -5.81 4.75 -21.55
CA ASN A 274 -5.59 4.85 -20.10
C ASN A 274 -6.53 5.86 -19.41
N ALA A 275 -7.78 5.96 -19.83
CA ALA A 275 -8.68 7.03 -19.41
C ALA A 275 -9.78 6.59 -18.43
N ASN A 276 -10.14 5.30 -18.43
CA ASN A 276 -11.31 4.80 -17.71
C ASN A 276 -11.02 3.91 -16.47
N GLY A 277 -9.75 3.66 -16.18
CA GLY A 277 -9.31 2.77 -15.10
C GLY A 277 -8.92 1.36 -15.56
N ASN A 278 -9.15 1.00 -16.81
CA ASN A 278 -8.82 -0.30 -17.41
C ASN A 278 -7.61 -0.23 -18.35
N GLY A 279 -6.82 0.82 -18.27
CA GLY A 279 -5.64 0.98 -19.11
C GLY A 279 -4.57 -0.06 -18.83
N ASN A 280 -3.95 -0.61 -19.89
CA ASN A 280 -2.83 -1.56 -19.82
C ASN A 280 -1.49 -0.94 -20.27
N GLY A 281 -1.45 0.38 -20.41
CA GLY A 281 -0.26 1.14 -20.81
C GLY A 281 0.73 1.36 -19.68
N GLY A 282 1.86 1.95 -20.04
CA GLY A 282 2.95 2.27 -19.12
C GLY A 282 3.78 1.07 -18.69
N HIS A 283 4.67 1.29 -17.72
CA HIS A 283 5.63 0.30 -17.26
C HIS A 283 6.48 -0.28 -18.44
N GLU A 284 7.05 0.60 -19.24
CA GLU A 284 7.81 0.28 -20.45
C GLU A 284 9.27 -0.12 -20.13
N TYR A 285 9.46 -0.97 -19.11
CA TYR A 285 10.78 -1.45 -18.69
C TYR A 285 11.01 -2.86 -19.22
N GLY A 286 12.25 -3.12 -19.68
CA GLY A 286 12.61 -4.41 -20.29
C GLY A 286 12.00 -4.63 -21.67
N THR A 287 11.32 -3.64 -22.26
CA THR A 287 10.63 -3.77 -23.55
C THR A 287 11.58 -3.83 -24.75
N ALA A 288 12.82 -3.35 -24.60
CA ALA A 288 13.87 -3.45 -25.60
C ALA A 288 14.64 -4.79 -25.56
N LEU A 289 14.39 -5.65 -24.57
CA LEU A 289 15.02 -6.95 -24.45
C LEU A 289 14.51 -7.91 -25.52
N THR A 290 15.35 -8.87 -25.88
CA THR A 290 14.92 -9.99 -26.75
C THR A 290 13.95 -10.90 -26.01
N ASP A 291 13.26 -11.76 -26.74
CA ASP A 291 12.33 -12.73 -26.12
C ASP A 291 13.08 -13.69 -25.19
N GLU A 292 14.28 -14.13 -25.55
CA GLU A 292 15.12 -15.00 -24.70
C GLU A 292 15.49 -14.30 -23.39
N GLN A 293 15.83 -13.01 -23.46
CA GLN A 293 16.15 -12.22 -22.27
C GLN A 293 14.91 -11.99 -21.38
N ARG A 294 13.74 -11.78 -21.97
CA ARG A 294 12.47 -11.70 -21.23
C ARG A 294 12.13 -13.00 -20.53
N TRP A 295 12.31 -14.15 -21.22
CA TRP A 295 12.13 -15.46 -20.60
C TRP A 295 13.12 -15.69 -19.45
N ALA A 296 14.37 -15.26 -19.60
CA ALA A 296 15.35 -15.34 -18.52
C ALA A 296 14.91 -14.54 -17.29
N ILE A 297 14.39 -13.32 -17.47
CA ILE A 297 13.84 -12.53 -16.37
C ILE A 297 12.64 -13.23 -15.72
N ILE A 298 11.73 -13.83 -16.51
CA ILE A 298 10.57 -14.55 -15.97
C ILE A 298 11.02 -15.75 -15.14
N GLU A 299 12.00 -16.51 -15.60
CA GLU A 299 12.55 -17.63 -14.81
C GLU A 299 13.20 -17.13 -13.51
N TYR A 300 13.90 -16.02 -13.55
CA TYR A 300 14.44 -15.40 -12.31
C TYR A 300 13.32 -14.94 -11.36
N LEU A 301 12.25 -14.31 -11.86
CA LEU A 301 11.12 -13.86 -11.05
C LEU A 301 10.39 -14.99 -10.33
N LYS A 302 10.43 -16.22 -10.87
CA LYS A 302 9.92 -17.42 -10.18
C LYS A 302 10.73 -17.77 -8.93
N THR A 303 11.96 -17.28 -8.81
CA THR A 303 12.84 -17.55 -7.66
C THR A 303 12.69 -16.55 -6.51
N LEU A 304 11.96 -15.45 -6.75
CA LEU A 304 11.68 -14.41 -5.74
C LEU A 304 10.43 -14.78 -4.94
#